data_f6f566b7c6217e8d619591557e0cd294
#
_entry.id   f6f566b7c6217e8d619591557e0cd294
#
_cell.length_a   1.000
_cell.length_b   1.000
_cell.length_c   1.000
_cell.angle_alpha   90.00
_cell.angle_beta   90.00
_cell.angle_gamma   90.00
#
_symmetry.space_group_name_H-M   'P 1'
#
loop_
_entity.id
_entity.type
_entity.pdbx_description
1 polymer ?
#
loop_
_entity_poly.entity_id
_entity_poly.type
_entity_poly.pdbx_seq_one_letter_code
_entity_poly.pdbx_strand_id
1 'polypeptide(L)'
;MDKFILITNPDELSCFAGSESVSLISGDDLTRHASDAHWLLTDGGSDLLARCSLWWSSVPEYPEQRLGFIGHYAARDRDSAARLLNHACARLKEQGCTLAVGPLDGTTWRRYRFIVERGSEPPFFLEPDNPDEWPQHFISTGFREFASYSSSLNTNLAYVDPRMDSVAERMERNGVTIRLLDPARFDQELDAIFELSLAGFRHNFLYSPISRDEFKATYRKVQRCIRPELTLLAEHEGKAAGFLFAIPDMLQAQRGGPVDTVVMKSITVLPGKIYGGLGNLLMVRTIANIRKLGYQRAIHALTYDGNSSARNMNAAYAQSMRRYALFCRDLT
;
A
#
# COMPACT_ATOMS: atom_id res chain seq x y z
N MET A 1 24.40 6.79 -27.62
CA MET A 1 23.33 7.79 -27.60
C MET A 1 22.13 7.16 -26.93
N ASP A 2 21.64 7.74 -25.86
CA ASP A 2 20.60 7.11 -25.06
C ASP A 2 19.32 6.86 -25.88
N LYS A 3 18.67 5.74 -25.64
CA LYS A 3 17.54 5.27 -26.44
C LYS A 3 16.37 4.86 -25.55
N PHE A 4 15.15 5.29 -25.94
CA PHE A 4 13.92 4.76 -25.38
C PHE A 4 13.49 3.49 -26.11
N ILE A 5 13.14 2.46 -25.34
CA ILE A 5 12.72 1.17 -25.85
C ILE A 5 11.37 0.83 -25.24
N LEU A 6 10.40 0.56 -26.08
CA LEU A 6 9.10 0.03 -25.67
C LEU A 6 9.20 -1.51 -25.62
N ILE A 7 8.94 -2.07 -24.47
CA ILE A 7 8.86 -3.53 -24.30
C ILE A 7 7.43 -3.96 -24.65
N THR A 8 7.32 -4.80 -25.65
CA THR A 8 6.05 -5.35 -26.14
C THR A 8 5.84 -6.80 -25.69
N ASN A 9 6.94 -7.51 -25.43
CA ASN A 9 6.95 -8.87 -24.90
C ASN A 9 7.87 -8.93 -23.67
N PRO A 10 7.43 -9.47 -22.51
CA PRO A 10 8.26 -9.62 -21.32
C PRO A 10 9.59 -10.34 -21.55
N ASP A 11 9.68 -11.26 -22.52
CA ASP A 11 10.91 -11.98 -22.83
C ASP A 11 12.04 -11.06 -23.34
N GLU A 12 11.67 -9.91 -23.92
CA GLU A 12 12.63 -8.90 -24.39
C GLU A 12 13.48 -8.32 -23.24
N LEU A 13 12.96 -8.38 -21.99
CA LEU A 13 13.68 -7.90 -20.81
C LEU A 13 15.02 -8.63 -20.61
N SER A 14 15.14 -9.88 -21.06
CA SER A 14 16.37 -10.68 -20.98
C SER A 14 17.54 -10.10 -21.79
N CYS A 15 17.26 -9.22 -22.77
CA CYS A 15 18.26 -8.53 -23.58
C CYS A 15 18.95 -7.37 -22.86
N PHE A 16 18.47 -6.98 -21.68
CA PHE A 16 18.97 -5.82 -20.93
C PHE A 16 19.62 -6.24 -19.63
N ALA A 17 20.66 -5.52 -19.23
CA ALA A 17 21.32 -5.68 -17.94
C ALA A 17 20.74 -4.66 -16.95
N GLY A 18 20.22 -5.14 -15.82
CA GLY A 18 19.94 -4.32 -14.67
C GLY A 18 21.22 -3.90 -13.95
N SER A 19 21.18 -2.79 -13.23
CA SER A 19 22.25 -2.32 -12.33
C SER A 19 21.77 -2.35 -10.88
N GLU A 20 22.68 -2.10 -9.91
CA GLU A 20 22.30 -1.97 -8.50
C GLU A 20 21.25 -0.87 -8.27
N SER A 21 21.34 0.23 -9.04
CA SER A 21 20.43 1.38 -8.93
C SER A 21 19.14 1.22 -9.74
N VAL A 22 19.16 0.42 -10.83
CA VAL A 22 17.98 0.19 -11.70
C VAL A 22 17.88 -1.30 -12.03
N SER A 23 17.13 -2.03 -11.19
CA SER A 23 16.78 -3.43 -11.45
C SER A 23 15.73 -3.56 -12.55
N LEU A 24 15.75 -4.61 -13.32
CA LEU A 24 14.64 -4.98 -14.22
C LEU A 24 13.41 -5.38 -13.38
N ILE A 25 12.23 -5.15 -13.96
CA ILE A 25 11.00 -5.77 -13.45
C ILE A 25 10.96 -7.23 -13.88
N SER A 26 10.34 -8.11 -13.09
CA SER A 26 10.12 -9.48 -13.52
C SER A 26 9.08 -9.54 -14.66
N GLY A 27 9.29 -10.44 -15.63
CA GLY A 27 8.33 -10.67 -16.72
C GLY A 27 6.93 -11.06 -16.19
N ASP A 28 6.90 -11.85 -15.12
CA ASP A 28 5.65 -12.25 -14.46
C ASP A 28 4.88 -11.05 -13.88
N ASP A 29 5.59 -10.09 -13.24
CA ASP A 29 4.96 -8.88 -12.70
C ASP A 29 4.49 -7.97 -13.83
N LEU A 30 5.26 -7.85 -14.92
CA LEU A 30 4.87 -7.05 -16.08
C LEU A 30 3.58 -7.61 -16.71
N THR A 31 3.51 -8.93 -16.89
CA THR A 31 2.33 -9.62 -17.43
C THR A 31 1.12 -9.48 -16.49
N ARG A 32 1.31 -9.76 -15.20
CA ARG A 32 0.23 -9.74 -14.21
C ARG A 32 -0.32 -8.35 -13.95
N HIS A 33 0.55 -7.32 -14.01
CA HIS A 33 0.14 -5.94 -13.75
C HIS A 33 -0.49 -5.27 -14.97
N ALA A 34 -0.41 -5.90 -16.14
CA ALA A 34 -1.11 -5.51 -17.38
C ALA A 34 -0.99 -4.00 -17.67
N SER A 35 0.25 -3.48 -17.69
CA SER A 35 0.49 -2.09 -18.09
C SER A 35 0.20 -1.90 -19.58
N ASP A 36 -0.32 -0.74 -19.97
CA ASP A 36 -0.56 -0.39 -21.37
C ASP A 36 0.76 -0.17 -22.13
N ALA A 37 1.83 0.21 -21.43
CA ALA A 37 3.18 0.31 -22.00
C ALA A 37 4.24 0.12 -20.91
N HIS A 38 5.40 -0.45 -21.29
CA HIS A 38 6.59 -0.50 -20.44
C HIS A 38 7.79 0.07 -21.18
N TRP A 39 8.39 1.12 -20.63
CA TRP A 39 9.47 1.87 -21.24
C TRP A 39 10.78 1.67 -20.49
N LEU A 40 11.84 1.40 -21.25
CA LEU A 40 13.22 1.43 -20.79
C LEU A 40 13.94 2.64 -21.40
N LEU A 41 14.81 3.26 -20.64
CA LEU A 41 15.83 4.19 -21.12
C LEU A 41 17.18 3.52 -20.95
N THR A 42 17.94 3.38 -22.04
CA THR A 42 19.29 2.79 -22.05
C THR A 42 20.32 3.81 -22.51
N ASP A 43 21.60 3.53 -22.29
CA ASP A 43 22.75 4.31 -22.77
C ASP A 43 23.00 4.15 -24.30
N GLY A 44 22.15 3.39 -24.97
CA GLY A 44 22.26 3.02 -26.39
C GLY A 44 22.87 1.63 -26.58
N GLY A 45 23.32 1.00 -25.51
CA GLY A 45 23.65 -0.42 -25.37
C GLY A 45 22.61 -1.16 -24.57
N SER A 46 23.05 -2.10 -23.73
CA SER A 46 22.21 -2.92 -22.85
C SER A 46 22.01 -2.33 -21.45
N ASP A 47 22.77 -1.28 -21.08
CA ASP A 47 22.77 -0.75 -19.72
C ASP A 47 21.52 0.10 -19.45
N LEU A 48 20.76 -0.34 -18.44
CA LEU A 48 19.51 0.31 -18.06
C LEU A 48 19.79 1.57 -17.22
N LEU A 49 19.32 2.71 -17.72
CA LEU A 49 19.42 4.01 -17.03
C LEU A 49 18.15 4.33 -16.21
N ALA A 50 16.98 4.01 -16.76
CA ALA A 50 15.71 4.20 -16.09
C ALA A 50 14.62 3.32 -16.71
N ARG A 51 13.53 3.08 -15.98
CA ARG A 51 12.35 2.36 -16.45
C ARG A 51 11.06 2.87 -15.80
N CYS A 52 9.95 2.72 -16.53
CA CYS A 52 8.61 2.86 -15.96
C CYS A 52 7.58 2.07 -16.78
N SER A 53 6.46 1.78 -16.16
CA SER A 53 5.24 1.33 -16.85
C SER A 53 4.17 2.41 -16.78
N LEU A 54 3.28 2.40 -17.77
CA LEU A 54 2.18 3.34 -17.91
C LEU A 54 0.85 2.60 -17.94
N TRP A 55 -0.18 3.18 -17.32
CA TRP A 55 -1.57 2.73 -17.37
C TRP A 55 -2.47 3.91 -17.71
N TRP A 56 -3.37 3.73 -18.68
CA TRP A 56 -4.39 4.70 -19.06
C TRP A 56 -5.72 4.07 -19.43
N SER A 57 -5.76 2.76 -19.73
CA SER A 57 -6.96 2.04 -20.11
C SER A 57 -7.77 1.56 -18.91
N SER A 58 -7.09 1.15 -17.83
CA SER A 58 -7.71 0.58 -16.62
C SER A 58 -7.34 1.42 -15.40
N VAL A 59 -7.78 2.68 -15.39
CA VAL A 59 -7.58 3.64 -14.29
C VAL A 59 -8.94 4.07 -13.73
N PRO A 60 -9.04 4.41 -12.43
CA PRO A 60 -10.28 4.90 -11.85
C PRO A 60 -10.68 6.25 -12.46
N GLU A 61 -11.98 6.54 -12.44
CA GLU A 61 -12.50 7.86 -12.79
C GLU A 61 -12.04 8.90 -11.76
N TYR A 62 -11.73 10.11 -12.25
CA TYR A 62 -11.40 11.25 -11.42
C TYR A 62 -12.08 12.50 -11.97
N PRO A 63 -12.71 13.36 -11.15
CA PRO A 63 -13.48 14.49 -11.63
C PRO A 63 -12.68 15.38 -12.58
N GLU A 64 -13.26 15.68 -13.75
CA GLU A 64 -12.73 16.58 -14.77
C GLU A 64 -11.34 16.22 -15.34
N GLN A 65 -10.79 15.05 -14.99
CA GLN A 65 -9.46 14.62 -15.40
C GLN A 65 -9.50 13.20 -15.97
N ARG A 66 -8.74 12.97 -17.04
CA ARG A 66 -8.40 11.63 -17.50
C ARG A 66 -7.03 11.24 -16.96
N LEU A 67 -7.02 10.30 -16.05
CA LEU A 67 -5.80 9.88 -15.38
C LEU A 67 -4.89 9.05 -16.30
N GLY A 68 -3.58 9.18 -16.09
CA GLY A 68 -2.57 8.25 -16.56
C GLY A 68 -1.62 7.94 -15.41
N PHE A 69 -1.33 6.66 -15.17
CA PHE A 69 -0.44 6.26 -14.08
C PHE A 69 0.97 5.98 -14.56
N ILE A 70 1.96 6.36 -13.75
CA ILE A 70 3.37 6.04 -13.92
C ILE A 70 3.77 5.18 -12.72
N GLY A 71 4.09 3.91 -12.97
CA GLY A 71 4.54 2.97 -11.96
C GLY A 71 5.73 2.14 -12.43
N HIS A 72 6.10 1.09 -11.68
CA HIS A 72 7.33 0.33 -11.88
C HIS A 72 8.55 1.22 -12.11
N TYR A 73 8.52 2.40 -11.49
CA TYR A 73 9.53 3.44 -11.66
C TYR A 73 10.85 3.04 -11.01
N ALA A 74 11.94 3.23 -11.75
CA ALA A 74 13.29 3.27 -11.24
C ALA A 74 14.15 4.17 -12.15
N ALA A 75 15.09 4.91 -11.59
CA ALA A 75 16.05 5.70 -12.35
C ALA A 75 17.38 5.76 -11.61
N ARG A 76 18.46 5.72 -12.38
CA ARG A 76 19.84 5.72 -11.88
C ARG A 76 20.24 7.07 -11.29
N ASP A 77 19.81 8.14 -11.95
CA ASP A 77 20.18 9.52 -11.63
C ASP A 77 19.08 10.50 -12.06
N ARG A 78 19.25 11.77 -11.67
CA ARG A 78 18.28 12.84 -11.94
C ARG A 78 18.05 13.10 -13.43
N ASP A 79 19.09 12.99 -14.25
CA ASP A 79 18.99 13.29 -15.69
C ASP A 79 18.23 12.19 -16.40
N SER A 80 18.55 10.92 -16.10
CA SER A 80 17.79 9.75 -16.61
C SER A 80 16.34 9.79 -16.17
N ALA A 81 16.09 10.18 -14.89
CA ALA A 81 14.75 10.36 -14.34
C ALA A 81 13.98 11.44 -15.09
N ALA A 82 14.57 12.61 -15.30
CA ALA A 82 13.92 13.74 -15.98
C ALA A 82 13.54 13.37 -17.41
N ARG A 83 14.42 12.68 -18.13
CA ARG A 83 14.16 12.21 -19.50
C ARG A 83 13.04 11.18 -19.52
N LEU A 84 13.08 10.17 -18.65
CA LEU A 84 12.05 9.14 -18.57
C LEU A 84 10.69 9.73 -18.21
N LEU A 85 10.60 10.57 -17.18
CA LEU A 85 9.34 11.14 -16.71
C LEU A 85 8.72 12.10 -17.75
N ASN A 86 9.54 12.90 -18.46
CA ASN A 86 9.05 13.73 -19.55
C ASN A 86 8.57 12.90 -20.73
N HIS A 87 9.28 11.82 -21.09
CA HIS A 87 8.82 10.88 -22.11
C HIS A 87 7.50 10.22 -21.70
N ALA A 88 7.38 9.71 -20.46
CA ALA A 88 6.18 9.10 -19.93
C ALA A 88 4.97 10.08 -19.98
N CYS A 89 5.16 11.31 -19.55
CA CYS A 89 4.12 12.35 -19.64
C CYS A 89 3.70 12.64 -21.08
N ALA A 90 4.63 12.72 -22.03
CA ALA A 90 4.32 12.89 -23.45
C ALA A 90 3.49 11.72 -23.98
N ARG A 91 3.87 10.48 -23.66
CA ARG A 91 3.12 9.28 -24.08
C ARG A 91 1.70 9.25 -23.47
N LEU A 92 1.54 9.58 -22.19
CA LEU A 92 0.23 9.67 -21.55
C LEU A 92 -0.65 10.77 -22.20
N LYS A 93 -0.07 11.94 -22.50
CA LYS A 93 -0.77 13.02 -23.19
C LYS A 93 -1.27 12.58 -24.58
N GLU A 94 -0.47 11.85 -25.35
CA GLU A 94 -0.86 11.28 -26.64
C GLU A 94 -2.03 10.30 -26.53
N GLN A 95 -2.17 9.60 -25.38
CA GLN A 95 -3.33 8.75 -25.09
C GLN A 95 -4.54 9.54 -24.55
N GLY A 96 -4.46 10.88 -24.54
CA GLY A 96 -5.52 11.77 -24.11
C GLY A 96 -5.63 11.92 -22.60
N CYS A 97 -4.63 11.48 -21.83
CA CYS A 97 -4.59 11.76 -20.38
C CYS A 97 -4.35 13.25 -20.14
N THR A 98 -5.01 13.78 -19.11
CA THR A 98 -4.88 15.19 -18.70
C THR A 98 -4.10 15.34 -17.38
N LEU A 99 -3.97 14.24 -16.61
CA LEU A 99 -3.25 14.21 -15.34
C LEU A 99 -2.40 12.94 -15.24
N ALA A 100 -1.07 13.10 -15.16
CA ALA A 100 -0.17 12.00 -14.83
C ALA A 100 -0.08 11.85 -13.31
N VAL A 101 -0.16 10.62 -12.80
CA VAL A 101 -0.09 10.29 -11.37
C VAL A 101 0.96 9.19 -11.15
N GLY A 102 1.82 9.38 -10.16
CA GLY A 102 2.85 8.39 -9.80
C GLY A 102 3.58 8.70 -8.48
N PRO A 103 4.34 7.72 -7.95
CA PRO A 103 4.46 6.35 -8.42
C PRO A 103 3.22 5.52 -8.08
N LEU A 104 2.70 4.75 -9.05
CA LEU A 104 1.57 3.87 -8.83
C LEU A 104 1.59 2.71 -9.84
N ASP A 105 1.72 1.47 -9.36
CA ASP A 105 1.86 0.26 -10.19
C ASP A 105 0.47 -0.25 -10.65
N GLY A 106 -0.29 0.63 -11.30
CA GLY A 106 -1.61 0.37 -11.87
C GLY A 106 -2.77 0.37 -10.88
N THR A 107 -2.54 0.06 -9.61
CA THR A 107 -3.58 0.03 -8.57
C THR A 107 -3.00 0.28 -7.19
N THR A 108 -3.81 0.85 -6.29
CA THR A 108 -3.43 1.09 -4.88
C THR A 108 -3.28 -0.19 -4.04
N TRP A 109 -3.59 -1.35 -4.58
CA TRP A 109 -3.31 -2.66 -3.97
C TRP A 109 -1.86 -3.12 -4.14
N ARG A 110 -1.14 -2.55 -5.12
CA ARG A 110 0.26 -2.81 -5.42
C ARG A 110 1.14 -1.73 -4.80
N ARG A 111 2.38 -1.63 -5.27
CA ARG A 111 3.29 -0.57 -4.83
C ARG A 111 2.82 0.77 -5.37
N TYR A 112 2.64 1.75 -4.49
CA TYR A 112 2.36 3.13 -4.82
C TYR A 112 2.89 4.05 -3.72
N ARG A 113 3.05 5.36 -4.01
CA ARG A 113 3.64 6.39 -3.15
C ARG A 113 5.13 6.17 -2.83
N PHE A 114 5.83 7.27 -2.62
CA PHE A 114 7.20 7.31 -2.11
C PHE A 114 7.23 7.69 -0.64
N ILE A 115 8.24 7.21 0.09
CA ILE A 115 8.67 7.81 1.35
C ILE A 115 9.24 9.20 1.03
N VAL A 116 8.70 10.24 1.66
CA VAL A 116 9.15 11.64 1.52
C VAL A 116 9.77 12.17 2.80
N GLU A 117 9.40 11.62 3.96
CA GLU A 117 10.04 11.86 5.24
C GLU A 117 10.24 10.52 5.93
N ARG A 118 11.51 10.07 5.96
CA ARG A 118 11.84 8.71 6.43
C ARG A 118 11.81 8.59 7.96
N GLY A 119 12.17 9.66 8.68
CA GLY A 119 12.36 9.60 10.12
C GLY A 119 13.59 8.75 10.51
N SER A 120 13.67 8.37 11.78
CA SER A 120 14.80 7.62 12.34
C SER A 120 14.58 6.10 12.41
N GLU A 121 13.33 5.64 12.27
CA GLU A 121 13.03 4.22 12.35
C GLU A 121 13.45 3.50 11.06
N PRO A 122 13.96 2.26 11.14
CA PRO A 122 14.28 1.49 9.94
C PRO A 122 13.01 1.12 9.16
N PRO A 123 13.11 0.71 7.88
CA PRO A 123 11.99 0.18 7.14
C PRO A 123 11.34 -1.02 7.85
N PHE A 124 10.02 -1.11 7.78
CA PHE A 124 9.25 -2.19 8.38
C PHE A 124 8.64 -3.15 7.32
N PHE A 125 8.24 -4.32 7.75
CA PHE A 125 7.71 -5.35 6.85
C PHE A 125 6.46 -4.89 6.10
N LEU A 126 6.44 -5.13 4.78
CA LEU A 126 5.41 -4.69 3.84
C LEU A 126 5.31 -3.16 3.63
N GLU A 127 6.32 -2.41 4.02
CA GLU A 127 6.43 -1.01 3.67
C GLU A 127 6.92 -0.85 2.22
N PRO A 128 6.34 0.06 1.40
CA PRO A 128 7.00 0.47 0.17
C PRO A 128 8.25 1.26 0.50
N ASP A 129 9.40 0.82 0.01
CA ASP A 129 10.67 1.51 0.18
C ASP A 129 11.20 2.04 -1.16
N ASN A 130 11.93 3.14 -1.13
CA ASN A 130 12.52 3.80 -2.30
C ASN A 130 13.81 4.52 -1.91
N PRO A 131 14.74 4.72 -2.85
CA PRO A 131 15.83 5.69 -2.69
C PRO A 131 15.31 7.09 -2.34
N ASP A 132 16.02 7.81 -1.48
CA ASP A 132 15.58 9.11 -0.93
C ASP A 132 15.54 10.22 -1.99
N GLU A 133 16.27 10.08 -3.10
CA GLU A 133 16.28 11.00 -4.23
C GLU A 133 15.06 10.89 -5.16
N TRP A 134 14.33 9.76 -5.17
CA TRP A 134 13.25 9.55 -6.12
C TRP A 134 12.08 10.55 -6.00
N PRO A 135 11.64 10.99 -4.82
CA PRO A 135 10.67 12.08 -4.71
C PRO A 135 11.13 13.36 -5.42
N GLN A 136 12.44 13.69 -5.31
CA GLN A 136 13.01 14.86 -5.95
C GLN A 136 13.08 14.73 -7.48
N HIS A 137 13.20 13.51 -8.02
CA HIS A 137 13.09 13.25 -9.45
C HIS A 137 11.72 13.71 -9.99
N PHE A 138 10.64 13.36 -9.28
CA PHE A 138 9.28 13.79 -9.65
C PHE A 138 9.10 15.31 -9.50
N ILE A 139 9.46 15.87 -8.34
CA ILE A 139 9.33 17.32 -8.06
C ILE A 139 10.08 18.14 -9.11
N SER A 140 11.33 17.78 -9.42
CA SER A 140 12.15 18.50 -10.39
C SER A 140 11.65 18.43 -11.83
N THR A 141 10.77 17.51 -12.14
CA THR A 141 10.10 17.37 -13.44
C THR A 141 8.68 17.95 -13.47
N GLY A 142 8.31 18.76 -12.48
CA GLY A 142 7.04 19.48 -12.43
C GLY A 142 5.89 18.73 -11.82
N PHE A 143 6.16 17.58 -11.14
CA PHE A 143 5.15 16.94 -10.33
C PHE A 143 5.02 17.66 -8.99
N ARG A 144 3.81 17.66 -8.44
CA ARG A 144 3.47 18.15 -7.10
C ARG A 144 2.83 17.03 -6.26
N GLU A 145 2.88 17.15 -4.96
CA GLU A 145 2.16 16.21 -4.09
C GLU A 145 0.66 16.23 -4.41
N PHE A 146 0.08 15.05 -4.54
CA PHE A 146 -1.32 14.82 -4.87
C PHE A 146 -2.10 14.22 -3.69
N ALA A 147 -1.47 13.32 -2.97
CA ALA A 147 -2.01 12.74 -1.75
C ALA A 147 -0.89 12.39 -0.78
N SER A 148 -1.14 12.60 0.51
CA SER A 148 -0.20 12.26 1.58
C SER A 148 -0.71 11.11 2.43
N TYR A 149 0.24 10.36 2.99
CA TYR A 149 -0.01 9.22 3.85
C TYR A 149 1.01 9.22 4.98
N SER A 150 0.65 8.64 6.11
CA SER A 150 1.53 8.54 7.27
C SER A 150 1.53 7.14 7.87
N SER A 151 2.64 6.78 8.51
CA SER A 151 2.72 5.69 9.46
C SER A 151 3.07 6.24 10.83
N SER A 152 2.44 5.69 11.86
CA SER A 152 2.62 6.13 13.25
C SER A 152 3.08 4.97 14.12
N LEU A 153 3.96 5.25 15.08
CA LEU A 153 4.52 4.29 16.02
C LEU A 153 3.84 4.42 17.37
N ASN A 154 3.29 3.33 17.86
CA ASN A 154 2.77 3.17 19.22
C ASN A 154 3.80 2.42 20.08
N THR A 155 4.33 3.09 21.09
CA THR A 155 5.24 2.54 22.10
C THR A 155 4.59 2.37 23.47
N ASN A 156 3.32 2.80 23.63
CA ASN A 156 2.56 2.63 24.87
C ASN A 156 1.38 1.68 24.67
N LEU A 157 1.66 0.40 24.55
CA LEU A 157 0.65 -0.64 24.37
C LEU A 157 -0.21 -0.90 25.63
N ALA A 158 0.11 -0.24 26.75
CA ALA A 158 -0.66 -0.35 27.99
C ALA A 158 -1.86 0.62 28.04
N TYR A 159 -1.89 1.62 27.17
CA TYR A 159 -3.00 2.57 27.12
C TYR A 159 -4.31 1.86 26.74
N VAL A 160 -5.34 2.05 27.51
CA VAL A 160 -6.71 1.54 27.27
C VAL A 160 -7.65 2.73 27.20
N ASP A 161 -8.40 2.83 26.10
CA ASP A 161 -9.47 3.84 25.98
C ASP A 161 -10.70 3.37 26.78
N PRO A 162 -11.08 4.06 27.86
CA PRO A 162 -12.18 3.63 28.73
C PRO A 162 -13.55 3.60 28.05
N ARG A 163 -13.68 4.24 26.88
CA ARG A 163 -14.92 4.22 26.09
C ARG A 163 -15.16 2.87 25.42
N MET A 164 -14.14 2.03 25.29
CA MET A 164 -14.22 0.79 24.53
C MET A 164 -15.04 -0.29 25.22
N ASP A 165 -15.17 -0.25 26.56
CA ASP A 165 -16.04 -1.20 27.29
C ASP A 165 -17.51 -0.99 26.88
N SER A 166 -18.00 0.25 26.87
CA SER A 166 -19.35 0.59 26.42
C SER A 166 -19.60 0.28 24.94
N VAL A 167 -18.56 0.40 24.10
CA VAL A 167 -18.65 0.01 22.70
C VAL A 167 -18.74 -1.50 22.58
N ALA A 168 -17.95 -2.27 23.35
CA ALA A 168 -17.97 -3.73 23.34
C ALA A 168 -19.36 -4.26 23.75
N GLU A 169 -19.91 -3.78 24.87
CA GLU A 169 -21.25 -4.14 25.33
C GLU A 169 -22.35 -3.82 24.28
N ARG A 170 -22.23 -2.68 23.60
CA ARG A 170 -23.16 -2.33 22.54
C ARG A 170 -23.04 -3.27 21.35
N MET A 171 -21.81 -3.66 20.94
CA MET A 171 -21.60 -4.62 19.87
C MET A 171 -22.23 -5.98 20.21
N GLU A 172 -22.02 -6.48 21.43
CA GLU A 172 -22.63 -7.74 21.90
C GLU A 172 -24.15 -7.69 21.89
N ARG A 173 -24.77 -6.62 22.42
CA ARG A 173 -26.21 -6.42 22.38
C ARG A 173 -26.77 -6.36 20.96
N ASN A 174 -25.98 -5.88 20.02
CA ASN A 174 -26.34 -5.83 18.61
C ASN A 174 -26.03 -7.14 17.85
N GLY A 175 -25.58 -8.19 18.53
CA GLY A 175 -25.25 -9.47 17.88
C GLY A 175 -23.94 -9.46 17.09
N VAL A 176 -23.07 -8.47 17.29
CA VAL A 176 -21.74 -8.44 16.68
C VAL A 176 -20.75 -9.20 17.56
N THR A 177 -20.13 -10.22 17.00
CA THR A 177 -19.07 -11.01 17.65
C THR A 177 -17.71 -10.70 17.04
N ILE A 178 -16.64 -10.78 17.84
CA ILE A 178 -15.27 -10.61 17.35
C ILE A 178 -14.50 -11.89 17.64
N ARG A 179 -13.89 -12.48 16.60
CA ARG A 179 -13.09 -13.69 16.70
C ARG A 179 -11.70 -13.52 16.06
N LEU A 180 -10.82 -14.44 16.34
CA LEU A 180 -9.54 -14.56 15.66
C LEU A 180 -9.70 -15.19 14.28
N LEU A 181 -8.73 -14.96 13.39
CA LEU A 181 -8.60 -15.68 12.13
C LEU A 181 -8.43 -17.20 12.41
N ASP A 182 -9.13 -18.03 11.66
CA ASP A 182 -9.01 -19.50 11.74
C ASP A 182 -8.01 -20.02 10.68
N PRO A 183 -6.81 -20.45 11.07
CA PRO A 183 -5.81 -20.95 10.13
C PRO A 183 -6.25 -22.20 9.38
N ALA A 184 -7.14 -23.01 9.97
CA ALA A 184 -7.63 -24.23 9.33
C ALA A 184 -8.57 -23.94 8.14
N ARG A 185 -9.15 -22.72 8.10
CA ARG A 185 -10.03 -22.25 7.04
C ARG A 185 -9.47 -21.04 6.30
N PHE A 186 -8.13 -20.93 6.21
CA PHE A 186 -7.44 -19.73 5.74
C PHE A 186 -7.97 -19.19 4.40
N ASP A 187 -8.24 -20.05 3.42
CA ASP A 187 -8.77 -19.61 2.12
C ASP A 187 -10.19 -19.03 2.22
N GLN A 188 -11.03 -19.56 3.12
CA GLN A 188 -12.38 -19.02 3.38
C GLN A 188 -12.30 -17.69 4.13
N GLU A 189 -11.36 -17.58 5.08
CA GLU A 189 -11.09 -16.31 5.78
C GLU A 189 -10.63 -15.23 4.79
N LEU A 190 -9.76 -15.58 3.84
CA LEU A 190 -9.35 -14.64 2.78
C LEU A 190 -10.51 -14.23 1.88
N ASP A 191 -11.49 -15.12 1.60
CA ASP A 191 -12.69 -14.76 0.86
C ASP A 191 -13.52 -13.72 1.61
N ALA A 192 -13.74 -13.91 2.92
CA ALA A 192 -14.46 -12.96 3.75
C ALA A 192 -13.74 -11.60 3.85
N ILE A 193 -12.41 -11.62 4.04
CA ILE A 193 -11.59 -10.39 4.08
C ILE A 193 -11.59 -9.69 2.71
N PHE A 194 -11.59 -10.43 1.60
CA PHE A 194 -11.67 -9.88 0.25
C PHE A 194 -12.98 -9.11 0.04
N GLU A 195 -14.14 -9.72 0.33
CA GLU A 195 -15.45 -9.06 0.19
C GLU A 195 -15.55 -7.80 1.06
N LEU A 196 -15.10 -7.88 2.33
CA LEU A 196 -15.02 -6.72 3.21
C LEU A 196 -14.10 -5.62 2.65
N SER A 197 -12.97 -6.00 2.06
CA SER A 197 -12.02 -5.06 1.49
C SER A 197 -12.59 -4.34 0.28
N LEU A 198 -13.28 -5.04 -0.62
CA LEU A 198 -13.97 -4.44 -1.76
C LEU A 198 -15.04 -3.44 -1.29
N ALA A 199 -15.86 -3.82 -0.30
CA ALA A 199 -16.92 -2.97 0.21
C ALA A 199 -16.38 -1.77 1.00
N GLY A 200 -15.39 -1.99 1.87
CA GLY A 200 -14.89 -0.99 2.80
C GLY A 200 -13.90 0.00 2.19
N PHE A 201 -13.15 -0.39 1.17
CA PHE A 201 -12.15 0.47 0.54
C PHE A 201 -12.62 1.15 -0.75
N ARG A 202 -13.84 0.87 -1.21
CA ARG A 202 -14.37 1.41 -2.48
C ARG A 202 -14.37 2.94 -2.59
N HIS A 203 -14.36 3.65 -1.46
CA HIS A 203 -14.30 5.11 -1.40
C HIS A 203 -12.91 5.66 -1.08
N ASN A 204 -11.89 4.78 -1.01
CA ASN A 204 -10.53 5.24 -0.82
C ASN A 204 -10.04 5.99 -2.07
N PHE A 205 -9.13 6.92 -1.84
CA PHE A 205 -8.54 7.72 -2.90
C PHE A 205 -7.89 6.85 -3.98
N LEU A 206 -8.28 7.06 -5.23
CA LEU A 206 -7.84 6.30 -6.42
C LEU A 206 -8.05 4.77 -6.29
N TYR A 207 -9.07 4.36 -5.57
CA TYR A 207 -9.39 2.94 -5.45
C TYR A 207 -9.77 2.36 -6.82
N SER A 208 -9.23 1.20 -7.12
CA SER A 208 -9.68 0.29 -8.18
C SER A 208 -9.82 -1.12 -7.63
N PRO A 209 -10.79 -1.92 -8.08
CA PRO A 209 -10.94 -3.29 -7.60
C PRO A 209 -9.73 -4.14 -7.98
N ILE A 210 -9.46 -5.16 -7.19
CA ILE A 210 -8.47 -6.20 -7.46
C ILE A 210 -9.19 -7.53 -7.70
N SER A 211 -8.62 -8.43 -8.49
CA SER A 211 -9.18 -9.77 -8.63
C SER A 211 -9.00 -10.58 -7.34
N ARG A 212 -9.92 -11.53 -7.09
CA ARG A 212 -9.85 -12.43 -5.92
C ARG A 212 -8.55 -13.23 -5.90
N ASP A 213 -8.11 -13.70 -7.05
CA ASP A 213 -6.90 -14.51 -7.16
C ASP A 213 -5.65 -13.69 -6.86
N GLU A 214 -5.55 -12.46 -7.37
CA GLU A 214 -4.43 -11.56 -7.05
C GLU A 214 -4.42 -11.20 -5.56
N PHE A 215 -5.58 -10.91 -4.98
CA PHE A 215 -5.73 -10.65 -3.55
C PHE A 215 -5.23 -11.84 -2.72
N LYS A 216 -5.75 -13.04 -2.97
CA LYS A 216 -5.34 -14.27 -2.26
C LYS A 216 -3.85 -14.56 -2.45
N ALA A 217 -3.32 -14.40 -3.67
CA ALA A 217 -1.90 -14.61 -3.95
C ALA A 217 -1.01 -13.68 -3.12
N THR A 218 -1.43 -12.42 -2.89
CA THR A 218 -0.69 -11.46 -2.07
C THR A 218 -0.62 -11.92 -0.61
N TYR A 219 -1.72 -12.37 -0.01
CA TYR A 219 -1.73 -12.85 1.37
C TYR A 219 -1.02 -14.19 1.55
N ARG A 220 -1.12 -15.11 0.58
CA ARG A 220 -0.40 -16.40 0.61
C ARG A 220 1.11 -16.24 0.66
N LYS A 221 1.67 -15.20 0.03
CA LYS A 221 3.12 -14.90 0.10
C LYS A 221 3.60 -14.68 1.54
N VAL A 222 2.73 -14.14 2.40
CA VAL A 222 3.07 -13.81 3.80
C VAL A 222 2.39 -14.74 4.81
N GLN A 223 1.66 -15.76 4.37
CA GLN A 223 0.88 -16.67 5.22
C GLN A 223 1.68 -17.23 6.41
N ARG A 224 2.95 -17.61 6.17
CA ARG A 224 3.84 -18.16 7.22
C ARG A 224 4.18 -17.16 8.33
N CYS A 225 4.02 -15.87 8.06
CA CYS A 225 4.28 -14.78 9.01
C CYS A 225 3.01 -14.36 9.76
N ILE A 226 1.82 -14.81 9.30
CA ILE A 226 0.55 -14.43 9.91
C ILE A 226 0.41 -15.14 11.25
N ARG A 227 0.09 -14.36 12.28
CA ARG A 227 -0.30 -14.82 13.60
C ARG A 227 -1.81 -14.67 13.73
N PRO A 228 -2.57 -15.76 13.94
CA PRO A 228 -4.03 -15.70 14.06
C PRO A 228 -4.50 -14.69 15.10
N GLU A 229 -3.79 -14.59 16.22
CA GLU A 229 -4.12 -13.70 17.34
C GLU A 229 -4.03 -12.21 16.95
N LEU A 230 -3.31 -11.88 15.88
CA LEU A 230 -3.12 -10.52 15.38
C LEU A 230 -4.10 -10.15 14.25
N THR A 231 -4.94 -11.10 13.81
CA THR A 231 -5.97 -10.84 12.78
C THR A 231 -7.34 -11.10 13.37
N LEU A 232 -8.11 -10.01 13.52
CA LEU A 232 -9.46 -10.06 14.08
C LEU A 232 -10.51 -9.92 12.99
N LEU A 233 -11.54 -10.73 13.05
CA LEU A 233 -12.76 -10.61 12.24
C LEU A 233 -13.95 -10.32 13.16
N ALA A 234 -14.76 -9.33 12.78
CA ALA A 234 -16.05 -9.09 13.37
C ALA A 234 -17.13 -9.70 12.49
N GLU A 235 -18.08 -10.39 13.10
CA GLU A 235 -19.20 -11.03 12.43
C GLU A 235 -20.52 -10.53 13.00
N HIS A 236 -21.50 -10.37 12.13
CA HIS A 236 -22.89 -10.03 12.47
C HIS A 236 -23.83 -10.89 11.62
N GLU A 237 -24.78 -11.57 12.26
CA GLU A 237 -25.70 -12.49 11.58
C GLU A 237 -24.99 -13.51 10.69
N GLY A 238 -23.85 -14.05 11.15
CA GLY A 238 -23.06 -15.05 10.43
C GLY A 238 -22.28 -14.52 9.21
N LYS A 239 -22.26 -13.20 9.01
CA LYS A 239 -21.50 -12.54 7.93
C LYS A 239 -20.40 -11.65 8.47
N ALA A 240 -19.29 -11.58 7.77
CA ALA A 240 -18.20 -10.68 8.13
C ALA A 240 -18.65 -9.22 8.01
N ALA A 241 -18.43 -8.43 9.08
CA ALA A 241 -18.84 -7.03 9.21
C ALA A 241 -17.63 -6.08 9.36
N GLY A 242 -16.44 -6.62 9.68
CA GLY A 242 -15.22 -5.86 9.79
C GLY A 242 -14.02 -6.77 10.03
N PHE A 243 -12.82 -6.27 9.77
CA PHE A 243 -11.59 -6.94 10.13
C PHE A 243 -10.48 -5.95 10.47
N LEU A 244 -9.49 -6.44 11.21
CA LEU A 244 -8.18 -5.82 11.35
C LEU A 244 -7.12 -6.88 11.10
N PHE A 245 -6.21 -6.60 10.17
CA PHE A 245 -5.06 -7.43 9.84
C PHE A 245 -3.78 -6.79 10.36
N ALA A 246 -3.05 -7.51 11.21
CA ALA A 246 -1.73 -7.12 11.67
C ALA A 246 -0.75 -8.30 11.55
N ILE A 247 0.53 -7.97 11.40
CA ILE A 247 1.59 -8.95 11.14
C ILE A 247 2.88 -8.53 11.85
N PRO A 248 3.69 -9.46 12.39
CA PRO A 248 5.00 -9.14 12.96
C PRO A 248 5.92 -8.48 11.93
N ASP A 249 6.76 -7.53 12.38
CA ASP A 249 7.79 -6.92 11.53
C ASP A 249 8.94 -7.88 11.27
N MET A 250 8.76 -8.73 10.25
CA MET A 250 9.74 -9.75 9.89
C MET A 250 11.07 -9.18 9.38
N LEU A 251 11.14 -7.88 9.03
CA LEU A 251 12.41 -7.26 8.68
C LEU A 251 13.33 -7.11 9.91
N GLN A 252 12.78 -7.05 11.12
CA GLN A 252 13.60 -7.08 12.34
C GLN A 252 14.39 -8.39 12.44
N ALA A 253 13.74 -9.54 12.18
CA ALA A 253 14.44 -10.84 12.16
C ALA A 253 15.49 -10.91 11.04
N GLN A 254 15.21 -10.38 9.86
CA GLN A 254 16.18 -10.34 8.76
C GLN A 254 17.41 -9.50 9.09
N ARG A 255 17.25 -8.48 9.94
CA ARG A 255 18.35 -7.66 10.46
C ARG A 255 19.07 -8.30 11.66
N GLY A 256 18.70 -9.54 12.06
CA GLY A 256 19.31 -10.28 13.16
C GLY A 256 18.85 -9.85 14.57
N GLY A 257 17.81 -9.00 14.66
CA GLY A 257 17.25 -8.55 15.93
C GLY A 257 16.03 -9.37 16.40
N PRO A 258 15.59 -9.17 17.64
CA PRO A 258 14.31 -9.72 18.10
C PRO A 258 13.16 -9.06 17.36
N VAL A 259 12.08 -9.82 17.12
CA VAL A 259 10.84 -9.30 16.55
C VAL A 259 9.97 -8.79 17.69
N ASP A 260 10.06 -7.51 17.99
CA ASP A 260 9.33 -6.83 19.08
C ASP A 260 8.20 -5.90 18.59
N THR A 261 8.08 -5.74 17.29
CA THR A 261 7.16 -4.79 16.64
C THR A 261 6.13 -5.53 15.76
N VAL A 262 4.89 -5.08 15.81
CA VAL A 262 3.78 -5.55 14.96
C VAL A 262 3.32 -4.42 14.03
N VAL A 263 3.13 -4.73 12.77
CA VAL A 263 2.58 -3.81 11.76
C VAL A 263 1.07 -4.02 11.63
N MET A 264 0.27 -3.04 12.04
CA MET A 264 -1.18 -3.00 11.84
C MET A 264 -1.44 -2.45 10.43
N LYS A 265 -1.70 -3.37 9.48
CA LYS A 265 -1.62 -3.08 8.03
C LYS A 265 -2.94 -2.63 7.42
N SER A 266 -4.05 -3.26 7.82
CA SER A 266 -5.34 -3.00 7.20
C SER A 266 -6.45 -3.12 8.22
N ILE A 267 -7.39 -2.18 8.17
CA ILE A 267 -8.61 -2.20 8.97
C ILE A 267 -9.76 -1.69 8.11
N THR A 268 -10.88 -2.39 8.16
CA THR A 268 -12.14 -1.90 7.60
C THR A 268 -13.33 -2.45 8.37
N VAL A 269 -14.42 -1.70 8.31
CA VAL A 269 -15.73 -2.03 8.91
C VAL A 269 -16.79 -1.63 7.91
N LEU A 270 -17.82 -2.45 7.73
CA LEU A 270 -18.95 -2.10 6.89
C LEU A 270 -19.64 -0.82 7.37
N PRO A 271 -20.16 0.00 6.46
CA PRO A 271 -20.90 1.19 6.83
C PRO A 271 -22.20 0.82 7.57
N GLY A 272 -22.56 1.62 8.58
CA GLY A 272 -23.81 1.45 9.33
C GLY A 272 -23.69 1.92 10.77
N LYS A 273 -24.77 2.52 11.30
CA LYS A 273 -24.81 3.03 12.67
C LYS A 273 -24.59 1.94 13.72
N ILE A 274 -25.03 0.72 13.42
CA ILE A 274 -24.86 -0.46 14.28
C ILE A 274 -23.38 -0.78 14.55
N TYR A 275 -22.51 -0.49 13.59
CA TYR A 275 -21.05 -0.74 13.68
C TYR A 275 -20.25 0.46 14.18
N GLY A 276 -20.90 1.54 14.61
CA GLY A 276 -20.21 2.74 15.11
C GLY A 276 -19.22 2.40 16.23
N GLY A 277 -17.92 2.73 16.06
CA GLY A 277 -16.87 2.42 17.03
C GLY A 277 -16.25 1.02 16.91
N LEU A 278 -16.78 0.12 16.06
CA LEU A 278 -16.23 -1.23 15.86
C LEU A 278 -14.76 -1.19 15.40
N GLY A 279 -14.37 -0.26 14.53
CA GLY A 279 -12.98 -0.11 14.11
C GLY A 279 -12.04 0.18 15.29
N ASN A 280 -12.43 1.11 16.18
CA ASN A 280 -11.64 1.39 17.38
C ASN A 280 -11.59 0.17 18.33
N LEU A 281 -12.69 -0.56 18.47
CA LEU A 281 -12.74 -1.76 19.30
C LEU A 281 -11.82 -2.87 18.73
N LEU A 282 -11.82 -3.09 17.42
CA LEU A 282 -10.89 -4.01 16.76
C LEU A 282 -9.44 -3.61 17.02
N MET A 283 -9.12 -2.31 16.90
CA MET A 283 -7.78 -1.80 17.15
C MET A 283 -7.34 -2.03 18.60
N VAL A 284 -8.18 -1.66 19.58
CA VAL A 284 -7.85 -1.84 21.00
C VAL A 284 -7.66 -3.30 21.36
N ARG A 285 -8.53 -4.19 20.86
CA ARG A 285 -8.37 -5.64 21.07
C ARG A 285 -7.09 -6.19 20.42
N THR A 286 -6.74 -5.71 19.24
CA THR A 286 -5.48 -6.09 18.59
C THR A 286 -4.27 -5.61 19.38
N ILE A 287 -4.26 -4.36 19.88
CA ILE A 287 -3.18 -3.85 20.76
C ILE A 287 -3.06 -4.69 22.03
N ALA A 288 -4.16 -5.09 22.64
CA ALA A 288 -4.16 -6.00 23.81
C ALA A 288 -3.54 -7.36 23.48
N ASN A 289 -3.84 -7.94 22.30
CA ASN A 289 -3.25 -9.18 21.84
C ASN A 289 -1.75 -9.02 21.55
N ILE A 290 -1.33 -7.93 20.91
CA ILE A 290 0.07 -7.58 20.66
C ILE A 290 0.85 -7.61 21.99
N ARG A 291 0.34 -6.90 23.00
CA ARG A 291 0.95 -6.88 24.34
C ARG A 291 0.98 -8.26 25.01
N LYS A 292 -0.13 -9.01 24.94
CA LYS A 292 -0.23 -10.37 25.52
C LYS A 292 0.77 -11.34 24.90
N LEU A 293 1.09 -11.18 23.62
CA LEU A 293 2.08 -11.97 22.90
C LEU A 293 3.53 -11.53 23.17
N GLY A 294 3.75 -10.48 23.97
CA GLY A 294 5.07 -10.02 24.39
C GLY A 294 5.72 -8.99 23.46
N TYR A 295 5.03 -8.52 22.41
CA TYR A 295 5.52 -7.42 21.56
C TYR A 295 5.49 -6.10 22.35
N GLN A 296 6.43 -5.21 22.01
CA GLN A 296 6.65 -3.95 22.71
C GLN A 296 6.12 -2.74 21.92
N ARG A 297 5.95 -2.87 20.60
CA ARG A 297 5.66 -1.76 19.68
C ARG A 297 4.62 -2.16 18.66
N ALA A 298 3.83 -1.17 18.20
CA ALA A 298 2.91 -1.35 17.08
C ALA A 298 3.05 -0.19 16.08
N ILE A 299 3.11 -0.50 14.80
CA ILE A 299 3.09 0.48 13.71
C ILE A 299 1.69 0.50 13.12
N HIS A 300 1.05 1.66 13.13
CA HIS A 300 -0.20 1.93 12.42
C HIS A 300 0.17 2.34 11.00
N ALA A 301 0.13 1.39 10.06
CA ALA A 301 0.78 1.55 8.77
C ALA A 301 -0.11 2.21 7.72
N LEU A 302 0.51 3.17 6.99
CA LEU A 302 0.12 3.63 5.67
C LEU A 302 -1.28 4.27 5.61
N THR A 303 -1.61 5.04 6.63
CA THR A 303 -2.90 5.74 6.72
C THR A 303 -2.96 6.90 5.72
N TYR A 304 -4.03 7.00 4.95
CA TYR A 304 -4.30 8.16 4.11
C TYR A 304 -4.66 9.38 4.97
N ASP A 305 -3.93 10.48 4.83
CA ASP A 305 -4.10 11.67 5.68
C ASP A 305 -5.43 12.40 5.44
N GLY A 306 -6.06 12.20 4.28
CA GLY A 306 -7.43 12.66 4.00
C GLY A 306 -8.53 11.89 4.75
N ASN A 307 -8.21 10.71 5.32
CA ASN A 307 -9.15 9.96 6.17
C ASN A 307 -9.08 10.46 7.61
N SER A 308 -9.92 11.44 7.96
CA SER A 308 -9.95 12.05 9.29
C SER A 308 -10.24 11.05 10.41
N SER A 309 -11.09 10.05 10.19
CA SER A 309 -11.43 9.03 11.19
C SER A 309 -10.22 8.17 11.53
N ALA A 310 -9.52 7.65 10.52
CA ALA A 310 -8.31 6.83 10.72
C ALA A 310 -7.17 7.66 11.33
N ARG A 311 -6.99 8.91 10.89
CA ARG A 311 -5.98 9.82 11.44
C ARG A 311 -6.24 10.14 12.93
N ASN A 312 -7.47 10.46 13.29
CA ASN A 312 -7.83 10.75 14.69
C ASN A 312 -7.68 9.51 15.57
N MET A 313 -8.03 8.34 15.06
CA MET A 313 -7.83 7.06 15.74
C MET A 313 -6.34 6.82 16.00
N ASN A 314 -5.48 6.99 15.00
CA ASN A 314 -4.04 6.80 15.16
C ASN A 314 -3.40 7.81 16.11
N ALA A 315 -3.78 9.08 16.02
CA ALA A 315 -3.26 10.15 16.88
C ALA A 315 -3.55 9.94 18.38
N ALA A 316 -4.59 9.19 18.73
CA ALA A 316 -4.90 8.84 20.11
C ALA A 316 -3.93 7.81 20.72
N TYR A 317 -3.23 7.03 19.90
CA TYR A 317 -2.42 5.88 20.35
C TYR A 317 -0.96 5.95 19.92
N ALA A 318 -0.60 6.73 18.90
CA ALA A 318 0.70 6.64 18.26
C ALA A 318 1.23 8.00 17.82
N GLN A 319 2.55 8.11 17.67
CA GLN A 319 3.23 9.29 17.14
C GLN A 319 3.61 9.08 15.68
N SER A 320 3.52 10.14 14.85
CA SER A 320 3.95 10.07 13.44
C SER A 320 5.42 9.69 13.37
N MET A 321 5.73 8.67 12.54
CA MET A 321 7.10 8.19 12.36
C MET A 321 7.61 8.34 10.92
N ARG A 322 6.68 8.40 9.94
CA ARG A 322 7.03 8.42 8.52
C ARG A 322 5.94 9.02 7.68
N ARG A 323 6.32 9.78 6.65
CA ARG A 323 5.37 10.34 5.68
C ARG A 323 5.67 9.85 4.27
N TYR A 324 4.59 9.67 3.51
CA TYR A 324 4.63 9.22 2.12
C TYR A 324 3.80 10.15 1.25
N ALA A 325 4.16 10.25 -0.03
CA ALA A 325 3.39 11.02 -0.99
C ALA A 325 3.18 10.27 -2.31
N LEU A 326 2.03 10.51 -2.90
CA LEU A 326 1.71 10.27 -4.29
C LEU A 326 1.78 11.61 -5.01
N PHE A 327 2.30 11.63 -6.21
CA PHE A 327 2.53 12.86 -6.98
C PHE A 327 1.65 12.93 -8.20
N CYS A 328 1.36 14.13 -8.70
CA CYS A 328 0.70 14.34 -9.98
C CYS A 328 1.31 15.49 -10.77
N ARG A 329 1.12 15.46 -12.10
CA ARG A 329 1.50 16.52 -13.02
C ARG A 329 0.41 16.70 -14.08
N ASP A 330 -0.04 17.95 -14.29
CA ASP A 330 -0.97 18.31 -15.35
C ASP A 330 -0.30 18.13 -16.71
N LEU A 331 -1.03 17.56 -17.67
CA LEU A 331 -0.55 17.25 -19.02
C LEU A 331 -1.16 18.16 -20.11
N THR A 332 -1.89 19.20 -19.67
CA THR A 332 -2.51 20.19 -20.58
C THR A 332 -1.49 21.02 -21.32
#